data_87964b3ff61a634a9f4305a995e1c306
#
_entry.id   87964b3ff61a634a9f4305a995e1c306
#
_cell.length_a   1.000
_cell.length_b   1.000
_cell.length_c   1.000
_cell.angle_alpha   90.00
_cell.angle_beta   90.00
_cell.angle_gamma   90.00
#
_symmetry.space_group_name_H-M   'P 1'
#
loop_
_entity.id
_entity.type
_entity.pdbx_description
1 polymer ?
#
loop_
_entity_poly.entity_id
_entity_poly.type
_entity_poly.pdbx_seq_one_letter_code
_entity_poly.pdbx_strand_id
1 'polypeptide(L)'
;MSSTEPAINEPITVRVVDAQLPRSADRALVQVAVGVLIRSDDSFLLTSRPEGKAYAGYWEFPGGKLEVGETIAQALKRELQEEIGITIEDCMSWKTEQIDYPHALVQLNFCKVRRWSGELQMREAQLYAWQQLPVTVKPVLPGTLPVLEWFAKERSFVGLTVAE
;
A
#
# COMPACT_ATOMS: atom_id res chain seq x y z
N MET A 1 -8.57 7.59 -25.74
CA MET A 1 -8.10 7.17 -24.42
C MET A 1 -8.84 5.91 -24.01
N SER A 2 -8.18 4.79 -24.01
CA SER A 2 -8.77 3.59 -23.46
C SER A 2 -8.66 3.68 -21.94
N SER A 3 -9.76 4.03 -21.27
CA SER A 3 -9.91 3.75 -19.85
C SER A 3 -10.05 2.25 -19.73
N THR A 4 -8.96 1.57 -19.39
CA THR A 4 -9.05 0.20 -18.93
C THR A 4 -9.69 0.27 -17.55
N GLU A 5 -11.00 0.11 -17.50
CA GLU A 5 -11.63 -0.17 -16.21
C GLU A 5 -10.99 -1.43 -15.65
N PRO A 6 -10.57 -1.43 -14.38
CA PRO A 6 -10.07 -2.66 -13.77
C PRO A 6 -11.17 -3.72 -13.90
N ALA A 7 -10.78 -4.92 -14.24
CA ALA A 7 -11.71 -6.04 -14.36
C ALA A 7 -12.50 -6.15 -13.05
N ILE A 8 -13.79 -5.90 -13.11
CA ILE A 8 -14.73 -5.80 -11.98
C ILE A 8 -14.86 -7.13 -11.21
N ASN A 9 -14.15 -8.19 -11.63
CA ASN A 9 -14.35 -9.56 -11.16
C ASN A 9 -13.05 -10.30 -10.76
N GLU A 10 -11.96 -9.63 -10.44
CA GLU A 10 -10.85 -10.34 -9.80
C GLU A 10 -11.28 -10.69 -8.36
N PRO A 11 -11.21 -11.98 -7.96
CA PRO A 11 -11.56 -12.35 -6.60
C PRO A 11 -10.58 -11.69 -5.62
N ILE A 12 -11.14 -11.10 -4.54
CA ILE A 12 -10.32 -10.53 -3.47
C ILE A 12 -9.59 -11.66 -2.76
N THR A 13 -8.26 -11.58 -2.71
CA THR A 13 -7.44 -12.51 -1.96
C THR A 13 -7.60 -12.23 -0.46
N VAL A 14 -7.93 -13.26 0.31
CA VAL A 14 -8.04 -13.17 1.77
C VAL A 14 -6.87 -13.91 2.41
N ARG A 15 -6.09 -13.21 3.22
CA ARG A 15 -5.04 -13.79 4.04
C ARG A 15 -5.50 -13.89 5.47
N VAL A 16 -5.44 -15.09 6.04
CA VAL A 16 -5.82 -15.35 7.44
C VAL A 16 -4.59 -15.25 8.32
N VAL A 17 -4.66 -14.43 9.36
CA VAL A 17 -3.61 -14.25 10.37
C VAL A 17 -4.08 -14.86 11.69
N ASP A 18 -3.18 -15.56 12.39
CA ASP A 18 -3.50 -16.24 13.65
C ASP A 18 -4.74 -17.13 13.53
N ALA A 19 -4.72 -18.04 12.56
CA ALA A 19 -5.87 -18.89 12.21
C ALA A 19 -6.40 -19.74 13.37
N GLN A 20 -5.53 -20.03 14.35
CA GLN A 20 -5.89 -20.81 15.56
C GLN A 20 -6.67 -19.99 16.60
N LEU A 21 -6.65 -18.66 16.51
CA LEU A 21 -7.40 -17.80 17.43
C LEU A 21 -8.83 -17.58 16.91
N PRO A 22 -9.81 -17.49 17.83
CA PRO A 22 -11.19 -17.25 17.42
C PRO A 22 -11.36 -15.85 16.80
N ARG A 23 -12.24 -15.77 15.78
CA ARG A 23 -12.61 -14.49 15.18
C ARG A 23 -13.75 -13.85 15.95
N SER A 24 -13.64 -12.56 16.24
CA SER A 24 -14.74 -11.80 16.81
C SER A 24 -15.88 -11.69 15.79
N ALA A 25 -17.12 -12.04 16.20
CA ALA A 25 -18.28 -11.98 15.31
C ALA A 25 -18.64 -10.55 14.88
N ASP A 26 -18.34 -9.57 15.74
CA ASP A 26 -18.70 -8.16 15.55
C ASP A 26 -17.54 -7.30 15.03
N ARG A 27 -16.47 -7.94 14.57
CA ARG A 27 -15.32 -7.17 14.04
C ARG A 27 -15.72 -6.38 12.80
N ALA A 28 -15.41 -5.08 12.83
CA ALA A 28 -15.70 -4.19 11.72
C ALA A 28 -14.74 -4.44 10.55
N LEU A 29 -15.23 -4.18 9.33
CA LEU A 29 -14.38 -4.07 8.16
C LEU A 29 -13.63 -2.73 8.23
N VAL A 30 -12.30 -2.78 8.27
CA VAL A 30 -11.45 -1.60 8.25
C VAL A 30 -10.91 -1.42 6.83
N GLN A 31 -11.26 -0.32 6.20
CA GLN A 31 -10.79 0.05 4.87
C GLN A 31 -9.52 0.89 4.97
N VAL A 32 -8.51 0.53 4.18
CA VAL A 32 -7.23 1.24 4.11
C VAL A 32 -6.93 1.59 2.67
N ALA A 33 -6.57 2.85 2.41
CA ALA A 33 -6.08 3.29 1.10
C ALA A 33 -4.55 3.24 1.10
N VAL A 34 -3.98 2.58 0.10
CA VAL A 34 -2.52 2.43 -0.02
C VAL A 34 -2.07 3.02 -1.35
N GLY A 35 -1.10 3.93 -1.29
CA GLY A 35 -0.58 4.65 -2.45
C GLY A 35 0.68 4.01 -3.00
N VAL A 36 0.61 3.60 -4.26
CA VAL A 36 1.77 3.11 -5.00
C VAL A 36 2.18 4.21 -5.97
N LEU A 37 3.09 5.08 -5.50
CA LEU A 37 3.60 6.20 -6.31
C LEU A 37 4.66 5.68 -7.26
N ILE A 38 4.50 5.95 -8.55
CA ILE A 38 5.39 5.45 -9.60
C ILE A 38 5.92 6.62 -10.41
N ARG A 39 7.24 6.76 -10.46
CA ARG A 39 7.91 7.76 -11.31
C ARG A 39 8.05 7.27 -12.75
N SER A 40 8.46 8.19 -13.63
CA SER A 40 8.65 7.91 -15.06
C SER A 40 9.71 6.84 -15.36
N ASP A 41 10.64 6.61 -14.45
CA ASP A 41 11.64 5.52 -14.53
C ASP A 41 11.12 4.18 -13.98
N ASP A 42 9.83 4.09 -13.68
CA ASP A 42 9.15 2.93 -13.09
C ASP A 42 9.55 2.61 -11.64
N SER A 43 10.32 3.48 -10.98
CA SER A 43 10.57 3.32 -9.55
C SER A 43 9.32 3.64 -8.74
N PHE A 44 9.17 2.96 -7.61
CA PHE A 44 8.05 3.15 -6.68
C PHE A 44 8.54 3.57 -5.30
N LEU A 45 7.71 4.32 -4.58
CA LEU A 45 8.06 4.86 -3.27
C LEU A 45 7.71 3.89 -2.15
N LEU A 46 8.72 3.57 -1.33
CA LEU A 46 8.53 2.93 -0.03
C LEU A 46 8.91 3.89 1.09
N THR A 47 8.20 3.80 2.21
CA THR A 47 8.48 4.56 3.41
C THR A 47 8.66 3.61 4.60
N SER A 48 9.50 4.00 5.56
CA SER A 48 9.67 3.21 6.79
C SER A 48 8.60 3.59 7.81
N ARG A 49 8.15 2.61 8.60
CA ARG A 49 7.22 2.89 9.70
C ARG A 49 7.95 3.66 10.79
N PRO A 50 7.37 4.78 11.27
CA PRO A 50 8.01 5.61 12.26
C PRO A 50 8.13 4.94 13.62
N GLU A 51 9.03 5.44 14.46
CA GLU A 51 9.16 4.99 15.85
C GLU A 51 7.84 5.18 16.60
N GLY A 52 7.55 4.28 17.55
CA GLY A 52 6.32 4.29 18.33
C GLY A 52 5.15 3.53 17.70
N LYS A 53 5.24 3.15 16.44
CA LYS A 53 4.27 2.29 15.78
C LYS A 53 4.73 0.82 15.80
N ALA A 54 3.77 -0.11 15.69
CA ALA A 54 4.10 -1.51 15.49
C ALA A 54 4.97 -1.67 14.24
N TYR A 55 5.95 -2.57 14.30
CA TYR A 55 6.89 -2.82 13.20
C TYR A 55 7.70 -1.58 12.81
N ALA A 56 8.06 -0.72 13.77
CA ALA A 56 8.91 0.44 13.52
C ALA A 56 10.16 0.06 12.72
N GLY A 57 10.49 0.86 11.70
CA GLY A 57 11.62 0.61 10.81
C GLY A 57 11.35 -0.33 9.63
N TYR A 58 10.20 -1.03 9.61
CA TYR A 58 9.80 -1.84 8.46
C TYR A 58 9.34 -0.93 7.31
N TRP A 59 9.60 -1.37 6.09
CA TRP A 59 9.30 -0.62 4.87
C TRP A 59 7.99 -1.07 4.25
N GLU A 60 7.19 -0.09 3.83
CA GLU A 60 5.84 -0.29 3.28
C GLU A 60 5.50 0.79 2.27
N PHE A 61 4.39 0.59 1.53
CA PHE A 61 3.78 1.65 0.76
C PHE A 61 3.01 2.60 1.68
N PRO A 62 3.06 3.93 1.44
CA PRO A 62 2.36 4.90 2.27
C PRO A 62 0.84 4.83 2.09
N GLY A 63 0.10 5.21 3.10
CA GLY A 63 -1.36 5.26 3.10
C GLY A 63 -1.94 5.24 4.50
N GLY A 64 -3.23 5.05 4.59
CA GLY A 64 -3.91 5.01 5.88
C GLY A 64 -5.39 4.68 5.79
N LYS A 65 -6.04 4.64 6.94
CA LYS A 65 -7.43 4.26 7.09
C LYS A 65 -8.38 5.32 6.51
N LEU A 66 -9.46 4.86 5.89
CA LEU A 66 -10.56 5.73 5.49
C LEU A 66 -11.26 6.30 6.73
N GLU A 67 -11.60 7.58 6.67
CA GLU A 67 -12.55 8.18 7.60
C GLU A 67 -13.98 7.99 7.10
N VAL A 68 -14.96 8.17 7.98
CA VAL A 68 -16.37 8.03 7.65
C VAL A 68 -16.75 8.94 6.48
N GLY A 69 -17.36 8.37 5.46
CA GLY A 69 -17.81 9.10 4.27
C GLY A 69 -16.74 9.37 3.22
N GLU A 70 -15.49 8.97 3.46
CA GLU A 70 -14.45 9.11 2.44
C GLU A 70 -14.51 7.98 1.40
N THR A 71 -14.24 8.33 0.14
CA THR A 71 -13.84 7.36 -0.88
C THR A 71 -12.37 6.97 -0.69
N ILE A 72 -11.94 5.91 -1.33
CA ILE A 72 -10.54 5.47 -1.31
C ILE A 72 -9.62 6.60 -1.82
N ALA A 73 -10.00 7.23 -2.93
CA ALA A 73 -9.22 8.33 -3.51
C ALA A 73 -9.12 9.54 -2.57
N GLN A 74 -10.22 9.89 -1.90
CA GLN A 74 -10.23 10.99 -0.93
C GLN A 74 -9.35 10.70 0.27
N ALA A 75 -9.44 9.49 0.82
CA ALA A 75 -8.61 9.05 1.94
C ALA A 75 -7.13 9.05 1.56
N LEU A 76 -6.79 8.52 0.39
CA LEU A 76 -5.42 8.50 -0.07
C LEU A 76 -4.84 9.90 -0.24
N LYS A 77 -5.62 10.80 -0.86
CA LYS A 77 -5.21 12.20 -1.02
C LYS A 77 -4.93 12.86 0.33
N ARG A 78 -5.81 12.67 1.30
CA ARG A 78 -5.64 13.22 2.66
C ARG A 78 -4.44 12.61 3.36
N GLU A 79 -4.31 11.28 3.37
CA GLU A 79 -3.22 10.58 4.05
C GLU A 79 -1.84 10.95 3.49
N LEU A 80 -1.70 11.01 2.19
CA LEU A 80 -0.41 11.36 1.58
C LEU A 80 -0.06 12.83 1.80
N GLN A 81 -1.06 13.72 1.88
CA GLN A 81 -0.84 15.11 2.28
C GLN A 81 -0.35 15.19 3.74
N GLU A 82 -0.99 14.46 4.64
CA GLU A 82 -0.65 14.47 6.06
C GLU A 82 0.71 13.83 6.34
N GLU A 83 1.01 12.70 5.72
CA GLU A 83 2.21 11.92 6.02
C GLU A 83 3.46 12.37 5.27
N ILE A 84 3.32 12.69 3.98
CA ILE A 84 4.47 12.97 3.11
C ILE A 84 4.40 14.27 2.33
N GLY A 85 3.38 15.09 2.59
CA GLY A 85 3.31 16.47 2.12
C GLY A 85 3.03 16.69 0.64
N ILE A 86 2.55 15.71 -0.07
CA ILE A 86 2.23 15.81 -1.50
C ILE A 86 0.73 15.82 -1.75
N THR A 87 0.33 16.40 -2.88
CA THR A 87 -1.06 16.37 -3.36
C THR A 87 -1.13 15.50 -4.60
N ILE A 88 -1.78 14.34 -4.48
CA ILE A 88 -1.95 13.45 -5.63
C ILE A 88 -2.95 14.01 -6.62
N GLU A 89 -2.69 13.82 -7.92
CA GLU A 89 -3.50 14.35 -9.03
C GLU A 89 -4.21 13.24 -9.80
N ASP A 90 -3.80 11.99 -9.60
CA ASP A 90 -4.47 10.81 -10.15
C ASP A 90 -4.49 9.70 -9.11
N CYS A 91 -5.40 8.77 -9.27
CA CYS A 91 -5.51 7.62 -8.40
C CYS A 91 -6.20 6.50 -9.19
N MET A 92 -5.44 5.49 -9.57
CA MET A 92 -5.96 4.37 -10.34
C MET A 92 -6.04 3.13 -9.46
N SER A 93 -7.25 2.62 -9.24
CA SER A 93 -7.46 1.35 -8.53
C SER A 93 -6.67 0.23 -9.22
N TRP A 94 -5.90 -0.51 -8.46
CA TRP A 94 -5.06 -1.58 -8.99
C TRP A 94 -5.42 -2.94 -8.43
N LYS A 95 -5.27 -3.12 -7.12
CA LYS A 95 -5.50 -4.40 -6.44
C LYS A 95 -6.21 -4.17 -5.12
N THR A 96 -6.90 -5.20 -4.66
CA THR A 96 -7.52 -5.23 -3.34
C THR A 96 -7.14 -6.54 -2.65
N GLU A 97 -6.74 -6.47 -1.40
CA GLU A 97 -6.42 -7.63 -0.57
C GLU A 97 -7.09 -7.49 0.78
N GLN A 98 -7.63 -8.58 1.31
CA GLN A 98 -8.17 -8.61 2.67
C GLN A 98 -7.23 -9.38 3.58
N ILE A 99 -7.07 -8.88 4.80
CA ILE A 99 -6.34 -9.56 5.87
C ILE A 99 -7.32 -9.82 6.99
N ASP A 100 -7.52 -11.09 7.29
CA ASP A 100 -8.45 -11.56 8.30
C ASP A 100 -7.71 -11.74 9.62
N TYR A 101 -7.75 -10.69 10.46
CA TYR A 101 -7.22 -10.72 11.83
C TYR A 101 -8.31 -11.17 12.81
N PRO A 102 -7.96 -11.77 13.95
CA PRO A 102 -8.95 -12.12 14.97
C PRO A 102 -9.81 -10.95 15.43
N HIS A 103 -9.25 -9.74 15.49
CA HIS A 103 -9.90 -8.54 16.00
C HIS A 103 -10.46 -7.62 14.92
N ALA A 104 -10.06 -7.79 13.66
CA ALA A 104 -10.48 -6.92 12.56
C ALA A 104 -10.34 -7.63 11.21
N LEU A 105 -11.23 -7.33 10.31
CA LEU A 105 -11.07 -7.65 8.89
C LEU A 105 -10.59 -6.39 8.18
N VAL A 106 -9.37 -6.41 7.65
CA VAL A 106 -8.74 -5.24 7.01
C VAL A 106 -8.76 -5.43 5.50
N GLN A 107 -9.26 -4.43 4.79
CA GLN A 107 -9.21 -4.40 3.33
C GLN A 107 -8.21 -3.34 2.89
N LEU A 108 -7.15 -3.80 2.22
CA LEU A 108 -6.14 -2.94 1.62
C LEU A 108 -6.52 -2.64 0.17
N ASN A 109 -6.68 -1.37 -0.14
CA ASN A 109 -7.03 -0.90 -1.48
C ASN A 109 -5.81 -0.21 -2.08
N PHE A 110 -5.13 -0.90 -2.99
CA PHE A 110 -3.91 -0.41 -3.62
C PHE A 110 -4.25 0.42 -4.85
N CYS A 111 -3.74 1.65 -4.88
CA CYS A 111 -3.94 2.58 -5.98
C CYS A 111 -2.60 3.01 -6.56
N LYS A 112 -2.44 2.94 -7.88
CA LYS A 112 -1.28 3.50 -8.56
C LYS A 112 -1.47 5.00 -8.74
N VAL A 113 -0.43 5.77 -8.40
CA VAL A 113 -0.40 7.22 -8.52
C VAL A 113 0.82 7.59 -9.35
N ARG A 114 0.61 8.25 -10.48
CA ARG A 114 1.68 8.64 -11.40
C ARG A 114 1.90 10.13 -11.45
N ARG A 115 0.95 10.94 -10.96
CA ARG A 115 1.03 12.40 -10.96
C ARG A 115 0.70 12.96 -9.60
N TRP A 116 1.55 13.84 -9.13
CA TRP A 116 1.37 14.58 -7.87
C TRP A 116 2.11 15.90 -7.95
N SER A 117 1.75 16.83 -7.09
CA SER A 117 2.43 18.10 -6.90
C SER A 117 3.02 18.19 -5.48
N GLY A 118 4.00 19.04 -5.32
CA GLY A 118 4.72 19.22 -4.07
C GLY A 118 5.95 18.30 -3.95
N GLU A 119 6.81 18.64 -3.00
CA GLU A 119 8.00 17.87 -2.69
C GLU A 119 7.74 16.97 -1.48
N LEU A 120 8.36 15.78 -1.48
CA LEU A 120 8.25 14.86 -0.37
C LEU A 120 8.79 15.50 0.92
N GLN A 121 7.97 15.49 1.95
CA GLN A 121 8.31 15.93 3.31
C GLN A 121 7.86 14.85 4.27
N MET A 122 8.82 14.15 4.86
CA MET A 122 8.53 13.08 5.81
C MET A 122 8.09 13.65 7.15
N ARG A 123 6.79 13.91 7.28
CA ARG A 123 6.21 14.63 8.42
C ARG A 123 6.14 13.84 9.71
N GLU A 124 6.37 12.54 9.65
CA GLU A 124 6.39 11.63 10.81
C GLU A 124 7.81 11.15 11.12
N ALA A 125 8.83 11.85 10.61
CA ALA A 125 10.24 11.49 10.74
C ALA A 125 10.59 10.09 10.19
N GLN A 126 9.75 9.55 9.31
CA GLN A 126 10.02 8.29 8.60
C GLN A 126 11.07 8.51 7.50
N LEU A 127 11.71 7.42 7.10
CA LEU A 127 12.58 7.41 5.94
C LEU A 127 11.79 7.11 4.68
N TYR A 128 12.33 7.48 3.51
CA TYR A 128 11.74 7.09 2.23
C TYR A 128 12.83 6.65 1.26
N ALA A 129 12.45 5.81 0.32
CA ALA A 129 13.33 5.35 -0.75
C ALA A 129 12.54 5.06 -2.02
N TRP A 130 13.06 5.51 -3.15
CA TRP A 130 12.57 5.09 -4.46
C TRP A 130 13.23 3.77 -4.81
N GLN A 131 12.42 2.78 -5.10
CA GLN A 131 12.88 1.40 -5.29
C GLN A 131 12.44 0.84 -6.63
N GLN A 132 13.20 -0.14 -7.08
CA GLN A 132 12.86 -1.03 -8.20
C GLN A 132 13.07 -2.47 -7.74
N LEU A 133 12.62 -3.43 -8.52
CA LEU A 133 12.88 -4.84 -8.21
C LEU A 133 14.32 -5.23 -8.59
N PRO A 134 15.06 -5.94 -7.75
CA PRO A 134 14.70 -6.31 -6.37
C PRO A 134 14.80 -5.13 -5.41
N VAL A 135 13.91 -5.09 -4.43
CA VAL A 135 13.94 -4.05 -3.39
C VAL A 135 15.16 -4.26 -2.49
N THR A 136 15.88 -3.17 -2.19
CA THR A 136 17.12 -3.22 -1.38
C THR A 136 16.94 -2.76 0.05
N VAL A 137 15.88 -2.00 0.36
CA VAL A 137 15.58 -1.60 1.74
C VAL A 137 15.05 -2.77 2.54
N LYS A 138 15.38 -2.84 3.83
CA LYS A 138 15.06 -3.96 4.72
C LYS A 138 14.78 -3.47 6.15
N PRO A 139 13.97 -4.18 6.92
CA PRO A 139 13.07 -5.27 6.53
C PRO A 139 11.82 -4.76 5.82
N VAL A 140 11.24 -5.57 4.98
CA VAL A 140 10.00 -5.24 4.28
C VAL A 140 8.80 -5.77 5.08
N LEU A 141 7.80 -4.92 5.27
CA LEU A 141 6.58 -5.34 5.98
C LEU A 141 5.90 -6.49 5.21
N PRO A 142 5.48 -7.57 5.90
CA PRO A 142 4.88 -8.74 5.22
C PRO A 142 3.71 -8.40 4.28
N GLY A 143 2.87 -7.43 4.63
CA GLY A 143 1.77 -6.99 3.75
C GLY A 143 2.22 -6.30 2.47
N THR A 144 3.48 -5.91 2.38
CA THR A 144 4.07 -5.30 1.17
C THR A 144 4.56 -6.37 0.18
N LEU A 145 4.92 -7.55 0.65
CA LEU A 145 5.50 -8.61 -0.19
C LEU A 145 4.60 -9.02 -1.37
N PRO A 146 3.28 -9.20 -1.21
CA PRO A 146 2.41 -9.53 -2.34
C PRO A 146 2.44 -8.45 -3.43
N VAL A 147 2.56 -7.18 -3.07
CA VAL A 147 2.61 -6.07 -4.03
C VAL A 147 3.84 -6.17 -4.91
N LEU A 148 4.98 -6.55 -4.33
CA LEU A 148 6.22 -6.75 -5.07
C LEU A 148 6.09 -7.92 -6.05
N GLU A 149 5.38 -8.98 -5.67
CA GLU A 149 5.08 -10.10 -6.57
C GLU A 149 4.16 -9.69 -7.73
N TRP A 150 3.16 -8.82 -7.47
CA TRP A 150 2.32 -8.27 -8.53
C TRP A 150 3.13 -7.43 -9.52
N PHE A 151 4.07 -6.64 -9.04
CA PHE A 151 4.99 -5.88 -9.90
C PHE A 151 5.88 -6.83 -10.72
N ALA A 152 6.42 -7.87 -10.08
CA ALA A 152 7.28 -8.83 -10.77
C ALA A 152 6.55 -9.49 -11.93
N LYS A 153 5.32 -9.93 -11.70
CA LYS A 153 4.47 -10.54 -12.74
C LYS A 153 4.16 -9.54 -13.86
N GLU A 154 3.74 -8.34 -13.50
CA GLU A 154 3.36 -7.28 -14.45
C GLU A 154 4.54 -6.84 -15.32
N ARG A 155 5.75 -6.82 -14.74
CA ARG A 155 6.99 -6.36 -15.40
C ARG A 155 7.84 -7.49 -15.98
N SER A 156 7.35 -8.71 -15.94
CA SER A 156 8.11 -9.91 -16.39
C SER A 156 9.49 -10.00 -15.70
N PHE A 157 9.53 -9.63 -14.43
CA PHE A 157 10.74 -9.71 -13.62
C PHE A 157 10.92 -11.13 -13.10
N VAL A 158 12.12 -11.68 -13.26
CA VAL A 158 12.49 -13.02 -12.79
C VAL A 158 13.56 -12.88 -11.71
N GLY A 159 13.35 -13.53 -10.57
CA GLY A 159 14.26 -13.51 -9.44
C GLY A 159 13.58 -13.10 -8.14
N LEU A 160 14.38 -12.85 -7.12
CA LEU A 160 13.90 -12.41 -5.81
C LEU A 160 13.37 -10.97 -5.91
N THR A 161 12.20 -10.73 -5.32
CA THR A 161 11.62 -9.36 -5.27
C THR A 161 12.27 -8.50 -4.18
N VAL A 162 12.87 -9.14 -3.19
CA VAL A 162 13.66 -8.48 -2.14
C VAL A 162 15.09 -9.00 -2.24
N ALA A 163 16.06 -8.10 -2.35
CA ALA A 163 17.48 -8.46 -2.44
C ALA A 163 17.95 -9.17 -1.16
N GLU A 164 18.91 -10.06 -1.32
CA GLU A 164 19.55 -10.74 -0.19
C GLU A 164 20.39 -9.80 0.66
#